data_0223fc9fa5947f4c0e4af2f21f61b96f
#
_entry.id   0223fc9fa5947f4c0e4af2f21f61b96f
#
_cell.length_a   1.000
_cell.length_b   1.000
_cell.length_c   1.000
_cell.angle_alpha   90.00
_cell.angle_beta   90.00
_cell.angle_gamma   90.00
#
_symmetry.space_group_name_H-M   'P 1'
#
loop_
_entity.id
_entity.type
_entity.pdbx_description
1 polymer ?
#
loop_
_entity_poly.entity_id
_entity_poly.type
_entity_poly.pdbx_seq_one_letter_code
_entity_poly.pdbx_strand_id
1 'polypeptide(L)'
;MMGFVFLLLKICRYRQVFVCLWEKSLIKFADSMKKYISVAMFADKYGVAERTVRNYCANGKIEGAFLMGKTWNIPADAALPVRNKHKEQIIPLLEVLREQKQMRLKGSIYHRTQIDLTYNSNHIEGSRLTHDQTRYIFETNTIGVTDDGVKVDDIIETVNHFRCIDFIIEHAMDKLSEGFIKELHFILKSGT
;
A
#
# COMPACT_ATOMS: atom_id res chain seq x y z
N MET A 1 -64.98 -7.42 50.80
CA MET A 1 -64.51 -8.36 49.78
C MET A 1 -63.84 -7.70 48.58
N MET A 2 -63.71 -6.38 48.47
CA MET A 2 -63.06 -5.69 47.33
C MET A 2 -61.53 -5.54 47.43
N GLY A 3 -60.91 -5.71 48.59
CA GLY A 3 -59.47 -5.55 48.77
C GLY A 3 -58.59 -6.70 48.27
N PHE A 4 -59.13 -7.91 48.21
CA PHE A 4 -58.39 -9.12 47.86
C PHE A 4 -58.21 -9.29 46.33
N VAL A 5 -59.16 -8.79 45.55
CA VAL A 5 -59.09 -8.82 44.09
C VAL A 5 -58.05 -7.83 43.56
N PHE A 6 -57.83 -6.68 44.20
CA PHE A 6 -56.84 -5.70 43.81
C PHE A 6 -55.40 -6.18 44.09
N LEU A 7 -55.23 -7.00 45.13
CA LEU A 7 -53.89 -7.58 45.45
C LEU A 7 -53.52 -8.66 44.44
N LEU A 8 -54.46 -9.47 43.99
CA LEU A 8 -54.26 -10.52 43.01
C LEU A 8 -53.93 -9.94 41.60
N LEU A 9 -54.59 -8.85 41.22
CA LEU A 9 -54.30 -8.15 39.97
C LEU A 9 -52.92 -7.47 39.94
N LYS A 10 -52.43 -6.94 41.06
CA LYS A 10 -51.05 -6.43 41.18
C LYS A 10 -50.01 -7.53 41.07
N ILE A 11 -50.24 -8.66 41.69
CA ILE A 11 -49.34 -9.85 41.63
C ILE A 11 -49.29 -10.42 40.23
N CYS A 12 -50.41 -10.48 39.52
CA CYS A 12 -50.48 -10.97 38.14
C CYS A 12 -49.76 -10.05 37.18
N ARG A 13 -49.81 -8.71 37.39
CA ARG A 13 -49.08 -7.72 36.55
C ARG A 13 -47.56 -7.78 36.79
N TYR A 14 -47.12 -8.01 38.02
CA TYR A 14 -45.71 -8.22 38.34
C TYR A 14 -45.17 -9.53 37.79
N ARG A 15 -45.97 -10.58 37.79
CA ARG A 15 -45.57 -11.87 37.20
C ARG A 15 -45.41 -11.81 35.70
N GLN A 16 -46.24 -11.03 35.00
CA GLN A 16 -46.16 -10.84 33.56
C GLN A 16 -44.91 -10.04 33.14
N VAL A 17 -44.58 -9.01 33.95
CA VAL A 17 -43.33 -8.20 33.74
C VAL A 17 -42.07 -9.02 34.07
N PHE A 18 -42.13 -9.88 35.09
CA PHE A 18 -41.01 -10.72 35.47
C PHE A 18 -40.74 -11.85 34.42
N VAL A 19 -41.80 -12.45 33.91
CA VAL A 19 -41.67 -13.45 32.81
C VAL A 19 -41.14 -12.80 31.56
N CYS A 20 -41.59 -11.60 31.19
CA CYS A 20 -41.10 -10.90 29.99
C CYS A 20 -39.66 -10.43 30.13
N LEU A 21 -39.22 -10.06 31.34
CA LEU A 21 -37.81 -9.73 31.63
C LEU A 21 -36.93 -10.98 31.68
N TRP A 22 -37.46 -12.08 32.16
CA TRP A 22 -36.76 -13.38 32.21
C TRP A 22 -36.59 -13.97 30.80
N GLU A 23 -37.65 -13.92 29.97
CA GLU A 23 -37.53 -14.33 28.55
C GLU A 23 -36.54 -13.47 27.75
N LYS A 24 -36.59 -12.14 27.93
CA LYS A 24 -35.60 -11.25 27.29
C LYS A 24 -34.16 -11.49 27.77
N SER A 25 -34.00 -11.89 29.03
CA SER A 25 -32.70 -12.25 29.60
C SER A 25 -32.21 -13.59 29.10
N LEU A 26 -33.12 -14.58 28.96
CA LEU A 26 -32.80 -15.89 28.39
C LEU A 26 -32.51 -15.83 26.90
N ILE A 27 -33.22 -14.99 26.14
CA ILE A 27 -32.94 -14.76 24.71
C ILE A 27 -31.58 -14.09 24.54
N LYS A 28 -31.25 -13.08 25.37
CA LYS A 28 -29.90 -12.49 25.39
C LYS A 28 -28.81 -13.48 25.80
N PHE A 29 -29.09 -14.41 26.69
CA PHE A 29 -28.14 -15.43 27.12
C PHE A 29 -27.98 -16.53 26.07
N ALA A 30 -29.04 -16.90 25.35
CA ALA A 30 -28.98 -17.83 24.22
C ALA A 30 -28.27 -17.22 23.01
N ASP A 31 -28.43 -15.93 22.75
CA ASP A 31 -27.71 -15.17 21.71
C ASP A 31 -26.23 -14.95 22.09
N SER A 32 -25.87 -15.06 23.37
CA SER A 32 -24.52 -14.97 23.87
C SER A 32 -23.71 -16.25 23.71
N MET A 33 -24.31 -17.36 23.33
CA MET A 33 -23.57 -18.58 22.94
C MET A 33 -23.09 -18.44 21.49
N LYS A 34 -22.13 -17.53 21.25
CA LYS A 34 -21.43 -17.50 19.97
C LYS A 34 -20.88 -18.89 19.69
N LYS A 35 -21.42 -19.52 18.68
CA LYS A 35 -20.90 -20.81 18.22
C LYS A 35 -19.54 -20.60 17.61
N TYR A 36 -18.51 -21.15 18.23
CA TYR A 36 -17.15 -21.08 17.71
C TYR A 36 -16.88 -22.27 16.82
N ILE A 37 -16.13 -22.04 15.77
CA ILE A 37 -15.68 -23.05 14.82
C ILE A 37 -14.14 -23.08 14.75
N SER A 38 -13.60 -24.23 14.34
CA SER A 38 -12.16 -24.38 14.17
C SER A 38 -11.65 -23.68 12.92
N VAL A 39 -10.32 -23.47 12.86
CA VAL A 39 -9.65 -22.93 11.68
C VAL A 39 -9.98 -23.70 10.41
N ALA A 40 -9.99 -25.04 10.48
CA ALA A 40 -10.32 -25.93 9.36
C ALA A 40 -11.73 -25.64 8.83
N MET A 41 -12.72 -25.64 9.72
CA MET A 41 -14.12 -25.38 9.34
C MET A 41 -14.30 -23.97 8.75
N PHE A 42 -13.59 -22.97 9.28
CA PHE A 42 -13.63 -21.63 8.74
C PHE A 42 -12.96 -21.55 7.36
N ALA A 43 -11.83 -22.23 7.19
CA ALA A 43 -11.12 -22.33 5.93
C ALA A 43 -11.97 -22.97 4.83
N ASP A 44 -12.64 -24.07 5.15
CA ASP A 44 -13.57 -24.78 4.24
C ASP A 44 -14.78 -23.91 3.87
N LYS A 45 -15.38 -23.22 4.85
CA LYS A 45 -16.51 -22.32 4.64
C LYS A 45 -16.23 -21.22 3.60
N TYR A 46 -15.02 -20.70 3.57
CA TYR A 46 -14.63 -19.58 2.70
C TYR A 46 -13.68 -19.97 1.56
N GLY A 47 -13.33 -21.24 1.41
CA GLY A 47 -12.44 -21.71 0.34
C GLY A 47 -11.02 -21.18 0.42
N VAL A 48 -10.49 -20.96 1.63
CA VAL A 48 -9.15 -20.41 1.86
C VAL A 48 -8.25 -21.41 2.60
N ALA A 49 -6.95 -21.30 2.43
CA ALA A 49 -6.02 -22.17 3.15
C ALA A 49 -6.03 -21.88 4.67
N GLU A 50 -5.97 -22.91 5.51
CA GLU A 50 -5.91 -22.79 6.98
C GLU A 50 -4.79 -21.87 7.45
N ARG A 51 -3.63 -21.89 6.79
CA ARG A 51 -2.50 -21.00 7.10
C ARG A 51 -2.90 -19.52 6.99
N THR A 52 -3.71 -19.18 6.00
CA THR A 52 -4.22 -17.82 5.79
C THR A 52 -5.16 -17.41 6.93
N VAL A 53 -6.03 -18.32 7.35
CA VAL A 53 -6.95 -18.08 8.48
C VAL A 53 -6.17 -17.87 9.78
N ARG A 54 -5.17 -18.73 10.06
CA ARG A 54 -4.30 -18.55 11.24
C ARG A 54 -3.58 -17.20 11.25
N ASN A 55 -3.09 -16.76 10.09
CA ASN A 55 -2.46 -15.44 9.96
C ASN A 55 -3.46 -14.31 10.21
N TYR A 56 -4.71 -14.44 9.75
CA TYR A 56 -5.74 -13.44 10.02
C TYR A 56 -6.10 -13.37 11.51
N CYS A 57 -6.19 -14.52 12.17
CA CYS A 57 -6.42 -14.58 13.63
C CYS A 57 -5.24 -13.94 14.40
N ALA A 58 -4.00 -14.32 14.06
CA ALA A 58 -2.80 -13.80 14.72
C ALA A 58 -2.62 -12.29 14.55
N ASN A 59 -3.06 -11.73 13.42
CA ASN A 59 -3.02 -10.30 13.13
C ASN A 59 -4.28 -9.54 13.60
N GLY A 60 -5.19 -10.19 14.35
CA GLY A 60 -6.41 -9.56 14.85
C GLY A 60 -7.41 -9.14 13.75
N LYS A 61 -7.29 -9.68 12.54
CA LYS A 61 -8.17 -9.33 11.41
C LYS A 61 -9.54 -10.01 11.46
N ILE A 62 -9.68 -11.06 12.26
CA ILE A 62 -10.96 -11.72 12.51
C ILE A 62 -11.41 -11.33 13.91
N GLU A 63 -12.44 -10.50 13.97
CA GLU A 63 -12.97 -9.99 15.23
C GLU A 63 -13.56 -11.12 16.08
N GLY A 64 -13.22 -11.14 17.38
CA GLY A 64 -13.69 -12.15 18.32
C GLY A 64 -13.00 -13.51 18.22
N ALA A 65 -11.99 -13.69 17.37
CA ALA A 65 -11.16 -14.89 17.37
C ALA A 65 -10.19 -14.89 18.55
N PHE A 66 -10.06 -16.02 19.24
CA PHE A 66 -9.14 -16.17 20.36
C PHE A 66 -8.42 -17.53 20.32
N LEU A 67 -7.24 -17.56 20.91
CA LEU A 67 -6.41 -18.76 21.01
C LEU A 67 -6.72 -19.49 22.31
N MET A 68 -7.07 -20.76 22.24
CA MET A 68 -7.21 -21.64 23.40
C MET A 68 -6.26 -22.83 23.25
N GLY A 69 -5.22 -22.84 24.08
CA GLY A 69 -4.12 -23.79 23.95
C GLY A 69 -3.36 -23.57 22.63
N LYS A 70 -3.43 -24.54 21.71
CA LYS A 70 -2.79 -24.46 20.38
C LYS A 70 -3.79 -24.22 19.25
N THR A 71 -5.07 -24.02 19.57
CA THR A 71 -6.17 -23.96 18.57
C THR A 71 -6.84 -22.60 18.61
N TRP A 72 -7.02 -21.99 17.43
CA TRP A 72 -7.82 -20.78 17.27
C TRP A 72 -9.32 -21.15 17.24
N ASN A 73 -10.09 -20.43 18.02
CA ASN A 73 -11.56 -20.48 18.02
C ASN A 73 -12.09 -19.21 17.37
N ILE A 74 -12.89 -19.37 16.32
CA ILE A 74 -13.37 -18.29 15.48
C ILE A 74 -14.88 -18.25 15.60
N PRO A 75 -15.52 -17.08 15.83
CA PRO A 75 -16.98 -16.99 15.81
C PRO A 75 -17.54 -17.47 14.48
N ALA A 76 -18.59 -18.29 14.51
CA ALA A 76 -19.19 -18.86 13.30
C ALA A 76 -19.82 -17.80 12.37
N ASP A 77 -20.17 -16.65 12.92
CA ASP A 77 -20.72 -15.46 12.25
C ASP A 77 -19.62 -14.50 11.74
N ALA A 78 -18.34 -14.76 12.09
CA ALA A 78 -17.24 -13.92 11.62
C ALA A 78 -17.15 -13.93 10.09
N ALA A 79 -16.92 -12.74 9.52
CA ALA A 79 -16.70 -12.58 8.10
C ALA A 79 -15.23 -12.79 7.74
N LEU A 80 -14.96 -13.31 6.53
CA LEU A 80 -13.60 -13.36 6.02
C LEU A 80 -13.11 -11.92 5.80
N PRO A 81 -11.92 -11.55 6.33
CA PRO A 81 -11.34 -10.25 6.05
C PRO A 81 -11.18 -10.07 4.55
N VAL A 82 -11.78 -9.01 4.01
CA VAL A 82 -11.60 -8.66 2.60
C VAL A 82 -10.11 -8.37 2.42
N ARG A 83 -9.44 -9.19 1.59
CA ARG A 83 -8.10 -8.87 1.13
C ARG A 83 -8.24 -7.54 0.40
N ASN A 84 -7.84 -6.44 1.02
CA ASN A 84 -7.70 -5.19 0.31
C ASN A 84 -6.77 -5.51 -0.86
N LYS A 85 -7.34 -5.72 -2.05
CA LYS A 85 -6.58 -5.55 -3.29
C LYS A 85 -5.93 -4.20 -3.08
N HIS A 86 -4.59 -4.15 -3.18
CA HIS A 86 -3.88 -2.88 -3.09
C HIS A 86 -4.80 -1.82 -3.69
N LYS A 87 -5.36 -0.92 -2.87
CA LYS A 87 -5.70 0.40 -3.36
C LYS A 87 -4.44 0.80 -4.08
N GLU A 88 -4.53 1.15 -5.35
CA GLU A 88 -3.47 1.85 -6.03
C GLU A 88 -3.03 2.93 -5.06
N GLN A 89 -2.05 2.61 -4.23
CA GLN A 89 -1.35 3.61 -3.45
C GLN A 89 -0.65 4.35 -4.56
N ILE A 90 -1.14 5.53 -4.87
CA ILE A 90 -0.37 6.57 -5.54
C ILE A 90 1.03 6.37 -5.00
N ILE A 91 1.94 5.97 -5.89
CA ILE A 91 3.26 5.51 -5.45
C ILE A 91 3.86 6.72 -4.74
N PRO A 92 4.02 6.71 -3.40
CA PRO A 92 4.45 7.91 -2.67
C PRO A 92 5.76 8.46 -3.23
N LEU A 93 6.60 7.55 -3.77
CA LEU A 93 7.85 7.88 -4.42
C LEU A 93 7.68 8.78 -5.65
N LEU A 94 6.67 8.52 -6.49
CA LEU A 94 6.47 9.33 -7.71
C LEU A 94 6.08 10.77 -7.38
N GLU A 95 5.23 10.97 -6.40
CA GLU A 95 4.86 12.31 -5.92
C GLU A 95 6.08 13.03 -5.33
N VAL A 96 6.86 12.34 -4.50
CA VAL A 96 8.10 12.88 -3.92
C VAL A 96 9.09 13.29 -5.03
N LEU A 97 9.27 12.44 -6.06
CA LEU A 97 10.17 12.77 -7.17
C LEU A 97 9.69 14.01 -7.96
N ARG A 98 8.38 14.13 -8.20
CA ARG A 98 7.78 15.29 -8.89
C ARG A 98 7.93 16.57 -8.08
N GLU A 99 7.66 16.53 -6.78
CA GLU A 99 7.84 17.67 -5.88
C GLU A 99 9.31 18.11 -5.81
N GLN A 100 10.24 17.16 -5.63
CA GLN A 100 11.67 17.44 -5.56
C GLN A 100 12.22 18.01 -6.88
N LYS A 101 11.70 17.55 -8.03
CA LYS A 101 11.99 18.13 -9.34
C LYS A 101 11.56 19.59 -9.41
N GLN A 102 10.31 19.90 -9.03
CA GLN A 102 9.78 21.26 -9.03
C GLN A 102 10.58 22.20 -8.11
N MET A 103 10.92 21.73 -6.93
CA MET A 103 11.68 22.49 -5.93
C MET A 103 13.17 22.61 -6.25
N ARG A 104 13.68 21.85 -7.23
CA ARG A 104 15.12 21.73 -7.55
C ARG A 104 15.96 21.43 -6.31
N LEU A 105 15.49 20.54 -5.46
CA LEU A 105 16.07 20.28 -4.15
C LEU A 105 17.38 19.49 -4.28
N LYS A 106 18.52 20.13 -4.01
CA LYS A 106 19.84 19.49 -4.03
C LYS A 106 19.96 18.41 -2.96
N GLY A 107 20.63 17.30 -3.29
CA GLY A 107 20.83 16.16 -2.39
C GLY A 107 19.58 15.30 -2.17
N SER A 108 18.47 15.63 -2.81
CA SER A 108 17.20 14.86 -2.78
C SER A 108 17.31 13.51 -3.50
N ILE A 109 16.31 12.66 -3.34
CA ILE A 109 16.23 11.39 -4.07
C ILE A 109 16.20 11.66 -5.58
N TYR A 110 15.39 12.62 -6.05
CA TYR A 110 15.36 13.04 -7.45
C TYR A 110 16.74 13.47 -7.96
N HIS A 111 17.41 14.36 -7.25
CA HIS A 111 18.73 14.86 -7.60
C HIS A 111 19.78 13.75 -7.71
N ARG A 112 19.80 12.82 -6.74
CA ARG A 112 20.70 11.66 -6.77
C ARG A 112 20.36 10.69 -7.90
N THR A 113 19.09 10.42 -8.11
CA THR A 113 18.65 9.54 -9.22
C THR A 113 19.09 10.08 -10.57
N GLN A 114 18.95 11.39 -10.80
CA GLN A 114 19.40 12.03 -12.04
C GLN A 114 20.90 11.82 -12.25
N ILE A 115 21.71 12.07 -11.26
CA ILE A 115 23.17 12.00 -11.38
C ILE A 115 23.66 10.56 -11.46
N ASP A 116 23.29 9.73 -10.48
CA ASP A 116 23.81 8.36 -10.34
C ASP A 116 23.38 7.45 -11.51
N LEU A 117 22.10 7.54 -11.90
CA LEU A 117 21.59 6.72 -13.00
C LEU A 117 22.19 7.13 -14.34
N THR A 118 22.29 8.44 -14.59
CA THR A 118 22.90 8.95 -15.83
C THR A 118 24.37 8.60 -15.91
N TYR A 119 25.15 8.82 -14.85
CA TYR A 119 26.56 8.46 -14.81
C TYR A 119 26.76 6.97 -15.08
N ASN A 120 26.04 6.10 -14.35
CA ASN A 120 26.21 4.66 -14.48
C ASN A 120 25.83 4.15 -15.89
N SER A 121 24.72 4.65 -16.45
CA SER A 121 24.28 4.25 -17.80
C SER A 121 25.27 4.67 -18.86
N ASN A 122 25.70 5.93 -18.87
CA ASN A 122 26.63 6.46 -19.86
C ASN A 122 28.02 5.83 -19.72
N HIS A 123 28.46 5.55 -18.48
CA HIS A 123 29.75 4.89 -18.25
C HIS A 123 29.78 3.46 -18.83
N ILE A 124 28.66 2.70 -18.74
CA ILE A 124 28.52 1.39 -19.37
C ILE A 124 28.61 1.50 -20.89
N GLU A 125 28.08 2.58 -21.49
CA GLU A 125 28.12 2.85 -22.91
C GLU A 125 29.48 3.43 -23.39
N GLY A 126 30.42 3.67 -22.48
CA GLY A 126 31.80 4.09 -22.78
C GLY A 126 32.07 5.58 -22.67
N SER A 127 31.16 6.36 -22.10
CA SER A 127 31.41 7.77 -21.76
C SER A 127 32.56 7.90 -20.77
N ARG A 128 33.39 8.93 -20.99
CA ARG A 128 34.55 9.24 -20.13
C ARG A 128 34.25 10.31 -19.08
N LEU A 129 33.03 10.82 -19.02
CA LEU A 129 32.64 11.77 -17.98
C LEU A 129 32.73 11.13 -16.59
N THR A 130 33.31 11.86 -15.67
CA THR A 130 33.34 11.45 -14.26
C THR A 130 31.99 11.71 -13.60
N HIS A 131 31.75 11.06 -12.46
CA HIS A 131 30.55 11.32 -11.66
C HIS A 131 30.39 12.79 -11.27
N ASP A 132 31.51 13.44 -10.91
CA ASP A 132 31.51 14.86 -10.55
C ASP A 132 31.21 15.77 -11.74
N GLN A 133 31.70 15.44 -12.93
CA GLN A 133 31.38 16.16 -14.16
C GLN A 133 29.90 15.99 -14.52
N THR A 134 29.35 14.77 -14.42
CA THR A 134 27.93 14.51 -14.62
C THR A 134 27.06 15.33 -13.65
N ARG A 135 27.44 15.36 -12.37
CA ARG A 135 26.79 16.20 -11.36
C ARG A 135 26.86 17.67 -11.69
N TYR A 136 28.03 18.15 -12.09
CA TYR A 136 28.23 19.55 -12.43
C TYR A 136 27.40 19.99 -13.62
N ILE A 137 27.32 19.16 -14.67
CA ILE A 137 26.47 19.39 -15.83
C ILE A 137 24.99 19.49 -15.39
N PHE A 138 24.53 18.57 -14.55
CA PHE A 138 23.15 18.57 -14.04
C PHE A 138 22.80 19.84 -13.24
N GLU A 139 23.73 20.24 -12.34
CA GLU A 139 23.48 21.35 -11.44
C GLU A 139 23.61 22.75 -12.08
N THR A 140 24.46 22.88 -13.09
CA THR A 140 24.87 24.18 -13.62
C THR A 140 24.57 24.37 -15.11
N ASN A 141 24.22 23.30 -15.83
CA ASN A 141 24.12 23.26 -17.30
C ASN A 141 25.43 23.72 -18.01
N THR A 142 26.55 23.56 -17.34
CA THR A 142 27.88 23.88 -17.89
C THR A 142 28.82 22.72 -17.65
N ILE A 143 29.96 22.70 -18.36
CA ILE A 143 31.05 21.78 -18.10
C ILE A 143 32.19 22.55 -17.41
N GLY A 144 32.72 21.97 -16.32
CA GLY A 144 33.91 22.51 -15.68
C GLY A 144 35.12 22.39 -16.59
N VAL A 145 36.13 23.27 -16.37
CA VAL A 145 37.41 23.17 -17.06
C VAL A 145 38.06 21.84 -16.69
N THR A 146 38.39 21.05 -17.72
CA THR A 146 39.07 19.76 -17.58
C THR A 146 40.35 19.80 -18.40
N ASP A 147 41.47 19.31 -17.82
CA ASP A 147 42.72 19.19 -18.54
C ASP A 147 42.69 18.16 -19.65
N ASP A 148 41.78 17.16 -19.53
CA ASP A 148 41.49 16.17 -20.54
C ASP A 148 40.25 16.59 -21.35
N GLY A 149 40.40 16.59 -22.69
CA GLY A 149 39.27 16.93 -23.57
C GLY A 149 38.06 16.00 -23.38
N VAL A 150 36.91 16.59 -23.16
CA VAL A 150 35.62 15.87 -23.08
C VAL A 150 34.99 15.87 -24.46
N LYS A 151 34.45 14.71 -24.91
CA LYS A 151 33.73 14.63 -26.16
C LYS A 151 32.40 15.36 -26.07
N VAL A 152 32.06 16.11 -27.10
CA VAL A 152 30.77 16.82 -27.16
C VAL A 152 29.62 15.83 -27.12
N ASP A 153 29.73 14.69 -27.79
CA ASP A 153 28.72 13.64 -27.80
C ASP A 153 28.43 13.12 -26.39
N ASP A 154 29.46 12.90 -25.55
CA ASP A 154 29.28 12.46 -24.16
C ASP A 154 28.46 13.48 -23.33
N ILE A 155 28.62 14.78 -23.63
CA ILE A 155 27.85 15.84 -22.96
C ILE A 155 26.40 15.83 -23.43
N ILE A 156 26.17 15.72 -24.74
CA ILE A 156 24.83 15.70 -25.34
C ILE A 156 24.07 14.47 -24.82
N GLU A 157 24.68 13.30 -24.85
CA GLU A 157 24.08 12.06 -24.33
C GLU A 157 23.75 12.18 -22.84
N THR A 158 24.60 12.79 -22.05
CA THR A 158 24.36 13.05 -20.62
C THR A 158 23.14 13.93 -20.41
N VAL A 159 23.03 15.04 -21.13
CA VAL A 159 21.87 15.95 -21.05
C VAL A 159 20.58 15.25 -21.51
N ASN A 160 20.67 14.48 -22.60
CA ASN A 160 19.52 13.72 -23.11
C ASN A 160 19.07 12.64 -22.10
N HIS A 161 20.00 12.02 -21.39
CA HIS A 161 19.68 11.06 -20.35
C HIS A 161 18.89 11.70 -19.19
N PHE A 162 19.28 12.88 -18.76
CA PHE A 162 18.49 13.65 -17.76
C PHE A 162 17.05 13.92 -18.26
N ARG A 163 16.90 14.30 -19.55
CA ARG A 163 15.58 14.52 -20.16
C ARG A 163 14.76 13.23 -20.22
N CYS A 164 15.38 12.08 -20.50
CA CYS A 164 14.71 10.78 -20.47
C CYS A 164 14.18 10.43 -19.08
N ILE A 165 14.98 10.64 -18.03
CA ILE A 165 14.54 10.41 -16.65
C ILE A 165 13.37 11.31 -16.30
N ASP A 166 13.43 12.59 -16.67
CA ASP A 166 12.34 13.53 -16.47
C ASP A 166 11.06 13.11 -17.20
N PHE A 167 11.18 12.70 -18.46
CA PHE A 167 10.07 12.20 -19.24
C PHE A 167 9.43 10.97 -18.58
N ILE A 168 10.24 10.02 -18.09
CA ILE A 168 9.76 8.82 -17.38
C ILE A 168 8.98 9.22 -16.11
N ILE A 169 9.49 10.16 -15.31
CA ILE A 169 8.80 10.62 -14.09
C ILE A 169 7.47 11.29 -14.40
N GLU A 170 7.39 12.07 -15.47
CA GLU A 170 6.16 12.74 -15.89
C GLU A 170 5.10 11.75 -16.38
N HIS A 171 5.53 10.76 -17.15
CA HIS A 171 4.67 9.76 -17.81
C HIS A 171 4.62 8.41 -17.10
N ALA A 172 5.08 8.30 -15.84
CA ALA A 172 5.17 7.04 -15.09
C ALA A 172 3.83 6.33 -14.90
N MET A 173 2.71 7.04 -15.00
CA MET A 173 1.35 6.49 -14.89
C MET A 173 0.74 6.14 -16.24
N ASP A 174 1.40 6.48 -17.34
CA ASP A 174 0.93 6.20 -18.67
C ASP A 174 1.16 4.73 -19.04
N LYS A 175 0.34 4.24 -19.97
CA LYS A 175 0.49 2.86 -20.44
C LYS A 175 1.76 2.72 -21.27
N LEU A 176 2.60 1.75 -20.90
CA LEU A 176 3.76 1.40 -21.71
C LEU A 176 3.30 0.96 -23.12
N SER A 177 3.77 1.67 -24.12
CA SER A 177 3.44 1.45 -25.53
C SER A 177 4.68 1.53 -26.40
N GLU A 178 4.58 1.02 -27.62
CA GLU A 178 5.67 1.15 -28.62
C GLU A 178 5.99 2.63 -28.90
N GLY A 179 4.96 3.49 -28.95
CA GLY A 179 5.13 4.94 -29.13
C GLY A 179 5.94 5.56 -28.00
N PHE A 180 5.66 5.16 -26.75
CA PHE A 180 6.43 5.62 -25.58
C PHE A 180 7.92 5.23 -25.68
N ILE A 181 8.20 4.00 -26.08
CA ILE A 181 9.59 3.52 -26.24
C ILE A 181 10.31 4.29 -27.37
N LYS A 182 9.62 4.54 -28.49
CA LYS A 182 10.17 5.35 -29.59
C LYS A 182 10.47 6.78 -29.18
N GLU A 183 9.62 7.39 -28.39
CA GLU A 183 9.82 8.74 -27.85
C GLU A 183 11.05 8.81 -26.94
N LEU A 184 11.18 7.87 -26.01
CA LEU A 184 12.41 7.76 -25.18
C LEU A 184 13.67 7.63 -26.01
N HIS A 185 13.65 6.77 -27.03
CA HIS A 185 14.79 6.59 -27.92
C HIS A 185 15.10 7.87 -28.71
N PHE A 186 14.07 8.56 -29.19
CA PHE A 186 14.22 9.84 -29.87
C PHE A 186 14.87 10.90 -28.99
N ILE A 187 14.41 11.02 -27.72
CA ILE A 187 15.00 11.95 -26.77
C ILE A 187 16.49 11.60 -26.52
N LEU A 188 16.78 10.32 -26.30
CA LEU A 188 18.12 9.84 -25.97
C LEU A 188 19.13 10.11 -27.09
N LYS A 189 18.72 9.94 -28.34
CA LYS A 189 19.57 10.08 -29.54
C LYS A 189 19.45 11.45 -30.22
N SER A 190 18.82 12.42 -29.60
CA SER A 190 18.65 13.76 -30.15
C SER A 190 19.99 14.52 -30.18
N GLY A 191 20.47 14.83 -31.36
CA GLY A 191 21.69 15.65 -31.56
C GLY A 191 23.02 14.89 -31.47
N THR A 192 22.95 13.53 -31.45
CA THR A 192 24.13 12.63 -31.56
C THR A 192 24.17 11.98 -32.91
#